data_5ddf054e7bcbeeb7b14cb3ea63f50ef8
#
_entry.id   5ddf054e7bcbeeb7b14cb3ea63f50ef8
#
_cell.length_a   1.000
_cell.length_b   1.000
_cell.length_c   1.000
_cell.angle_alpha   90.00
_cell.angle_beta   90.00
_cell.angle_gamma   90.00
#
_symmetry.space_group_name_H-M   'P 1'
#
loop_
_entity.id
_entity.type
_entity.pdbx_description
1 polymer ?
#
loop_
_entity_poly.entity_id
_entity_poly.type
_entity_poly.pdbx_seq_one_letter_code
_entity_poly.pdbx_strand_id
1 'polypeptide(L)'
;MSGAPLSGMRWDVRAFDLFAPLYDLFMPASDGISVRKGLSIAEYDPERIIEVGGGSGRVAETVGATVVDPARGMLERARKHGLETVQGSATDLPHPDGSVDAVVVVDAFHHFPDQRRCLEEMARVLTPGGVLVVTEFDRGTRLGRALEISERLVGFDSSFYTAEGLGAELDAVGLDPYPIEYGFETTVAGIKPE
;
A
#
# COMPACT_ATOMS: atom_id res chain seq x y z
N MET A 1 23.66 -9.79 -19.59
CA MET A 1 22.64 -10.63 -18.96
C MET A 1 23.18 -11.04 -17.58
N SER A 2 22.90 -10.30 -16.55
CA SER A 2 23.32 -10.62 -15.17
C SER A 2 22.05 -10.55 -14.33
N GLY A 3 21.50 -11.72 -13.97
CA GLY A 3 20.34 -11.84 -13.11
C GLY A 3 20.73 -11.52 -11.67
N ALA A 4 20.14 -10.46 -11.11
CA ALA A 4 20.20 -10.19 -9.70
C ALA A 4 19.49 -11.31 -8.90
N PRO A 5 19.95 -11.69 -7.70
CA PRO A 5 19.34 -12.77 -6.95
C PRO A 5 18.01 -12.34 -6.33
N LEU A 6 16.94 -13.03 -6.71
CA LEU A 6 15.56 -12.89 -6.21
C LEU A 6 15.38 -13.54 -4.82
N SER A 7 16.29 -13.37 -3.85
CA SER A 7 16.29 -14.18 -2.64
C SER A 7 15.40 -13.67 -1.49
N GLY A 8 15.01 -12.40 -1.45
CA GLY A 8 14.16 -11.84 -0.38
C GLY A 8 12.65 -11.89 -0.70
N MET A 9 12.26 -11.56 -1.92
CA MET A 9 10.86 -11.40 -2.37
C MET A 9 10.04 -12.71 -2.43
N ARG A 10 10.66 -13.89 -2.37
CA ARG A 10 10.01 -15.18 -2.66
C ARG A 10 9.23 -15.80 -1.49
N TRP A 11 9.53 -15.41 -0.24
CA TRP A 11 8.90 -16.02 0.93
C TRP A 11 7.58 -15.33 1.27
N ASP A 12 7.53 -13.99 1.26
CA ASP A 12 6.33 -13.23 1.59
C ASP A 12 5.21 -13.49 0.58
N VAL A 13 5.48 -13.37 -0.72
CA VAL A 13 4.49 -13.64 -1.78
C VAL A 13 3.97 -15.08 -1.71
N ARG A 14 4.82 -16.07 -1.47
CA ARG A 14 4.41 -17.48 -1.32
C ARG A 14 3.61 -17.73 -0.05
N ALA A 15 3.96 -17.06 1.05
CA ALA A 15 3.21 -17.14 2.28
C ALA A 15 1.81 -16.57 2.09
N PHE A 16 1.68 -15.39 1.47
CA PHE A 16 0.38 -14.80 1.14
C PHE A 16 -0.44 -15.65 0.17
N ASP A 17 0.16 -16.25 -0.87
CA ASP A 17 -0.53 -17.18 -1.75
C ASP A 17 -1.08 -18.40 -0.99
N LEU A 18 -0.32 -18.95 -0.04
CA LEU A 18 -0.70 -20.12 0.73
C LEU A 18 -1.76 -19.80 1.81
N PHE A 19 -1.63 -18.63 2.47
CA PHE A 19 -2.54 -18.19 3.54
C PHE A 19 -3.76 -17.42 3.02
N ALA A 20 -3.80 -17.06 1.73
CA ALA A 20 -4.91 -16.35 1.10
C ALA A 20 -6.31 -16.86 1.52
N PRO A 21 -6.58 -18.18 1.63
CA PRO A 21 -7.89 -18.68 2.04
C PRO A 21 -8.30 -18.35 3.48
N LEU A 22 -7.32 -18.08 4.36
CA LEU A 22 -7.51 -17.83 5.79
C LEU A 22 -7.37 -16.34 6.13
N TYR A 23 -6.74 -15.56 5.23
CA TYR A 23 -6.41 -14.15 5.46
C TYR A 23 -7.66 -13.30 5.81
N ASP A 24 -8.72 -13.42 5.01
CA ASP A 24 -9.97 -12.67 5.21
C ASP A 24 -10.70 -13.03 6.51
N LEU A 25 -10.37 -14.17 7.12
CA LEU A 25 -11.02 -14.64 8.36
C LEU A 25 -10.35 -14.04 9.61
N PHE A 26 -9.04 -13.73 9.54
CA PHE A 26 -8.24 -13.33 10.71
C PHE A 26 -7.92 -11.83 10.74
N MET A 27 -7.96 -11.13 9.60
CA MET A 27 -7.67 -9.71 9.53
C MET A 27 -8.98 -8.92 9.44
N PRO A 28 -9.28 -8.04 10.42
CA PRO A 28 -10.42 -7.13 10.31
C PRO A 28 -10.25 -6.25 9.07
N ALA A 29 -11.34 -6.03 8.33
CA ALA A 29 -11.30 -5.10 7.21
C ALA A 29 -11.14 -3.68 7.77
N SER A 30 -10.21 -2.90 7.23
CA SER A 30 -10.24 -1.46 7.40
C SER A 30 -11.58 -0.94 6.86
N ASP A 31 -12.23 -0.04 7.59
CA ASP A 31 -13.53 0.51 7.20
C ASP A 31 -13.47 1.47 5.99
N GLY A 32 -12.25 1.75 5.51
CA GLY A 32 -11.97 2.65 4.39
C GLY A 32 -12.29 4.13 4.66
N ILE A 33 -12.69 4.50 5.88
CA ILE A 33 -13.05 5.90 6.23
C ILE A 33 -11.81 6.79 6.11
N SER A 34 -10.70 6.39 6.71
CA SER A 34 -9.44 7.16 6.67
C SER A 34 -8.87 7.24 5.27
N VAL A 35 -9.01 6.16 4.48
CA VAL A 35 -8.65 6.16 3.06
C VAL A 35 -9.48 7.18 2.28
N ARG A 36 -10.82 7.20 2.45
CA ARG A 36 -11.68 8.19 1.79
C ARG A 36 -11.37 9.63 2.20
N LYS A 37 -11.04 9.87 3.47
CA LYS A 37 -10.56 11.18 3.93
C LYS A 37 -9.26 11.57 3.22
N GLY A 38 -8.30 10.63 3.10
CA GLY A 38 -7.06 10.84 2.37
C GLY A 38 -7.31 11.14 0.89
N LEU A 39 -8.19 10.38 0.22
CA LEU A 39 -8.54 10.63 -1.17
C LEU A 39 -9.17 12.03 -1.39
N SER A 40 -9.93 12.52 -0.41
CA SER A 40 -10.63 13.82 -0.52
C SER A 40 -9.71 15.04 -0.46
N ILE A 41 -8.42 14.88 -0.20
CA ILE A 41 -7.43 15.99 -0.24
C ILE A 41 -6.80 16.18 -1.63
N ALA A 42 -7.04 15.27 -2.59
CA ALA A 42 -6.61 15.46 -3.97
C ALA A 42 -7.19 16.77 -4.52
N GLU A 43 -6.49 17.39 -5.45
CA GLU A 43 -6.92 18.67 -6.04
C GLU A 43 -8.19 18.54 -6.91
N TYR A 44 -8.55 17.31 -7.26
CA TYR A 44 -9.75 16.95 -8.03
C TYR A 44 -10.29 15.58 -7.57
N ASP A 45 -11.49 15.23 -7.98
CA ASP A 45 -12.11 13.94 -7.63
C ASP A 45 -11.41 12.79 -8.38
N PRO A 46 -10.72 11.85 -7.69
CA PRO A 46 -9.96 10.79 -8.34
C PRO A 46 -10.88 9.77 -9.03
N GLU A 47 -10.69 9.52 -10.32
CA GLU A 47 -11.42 8.51 -11.09
C GLU A 47 -10.60 7.24 -11.30
N ARG A 48 -9.29 7.37 -11.52
CA ARG A 48 -8.35 6.26 -11.76
C ARG A 48 -7.57 5.94 -10.50
N ILE A 49 -8.15 5.09 -9.67
CA ILE A 49 -7.59 4.70 -8.36
C ILE A 49 -6.97 3.31 -8.47
N ILE A 50 -5.77 3.13 -7.95
CA ILE A 50 -5.14 1.81 -7.77
C ILE A 50 -4.86 1.55 -6.29
N GLU A 51 -5.05 0.30 -5.83
CA GLU A 51 -4.61 -0.17 -4.52
C GLU A 51 -3.39 -1.07 -4.70
N VAL A 52 -2.21 -0.63 -4.23
CA VAL A 52 -0.95 -1.36 -4.36
C VAL A 52 -0.74 -2.23 -3.12
N GLY A 53 -0.52 -3.53 -3.34
CA GLY A 53 -0.52 -4.53 -2.27
C GLY A 53 -1.93 -4.84 -1.74
N GLY A 54 -2.96 -4.61 -2.55
CA GLY A 54 -4.37 -4.70 -2.12
C GLY A 54 -4.87 -6.13 -1.86
N GLY A 55 -4.08 -7.14 -2.15
CA GLY A 55 -4.39 -8.55 -1.84
C GLY A 55 -5.73 -8.99 -2.42
N SER A 56 -6.69 -9.37 -1.56
CA SER A 56 -8.04 -9.79 -1.95
C SER A 56 -8.97 -8.61 -2.30
N GLY A 57 -8.52 -7.35 -2.17
CA GLY A 57 -9.23 -6.17 -2.63
C GLY A 57 -10.29 -5.62 -1.68
N ARG A 58 -10.19 -5.88 -0.38
CA ARG A 58 -11.21 -5.45 0.60
C ARG A 58 -11.37 -3.92 0.68
N VAL A 59 -10.27 -3.18 0.57
CA VAL A 59 -10.32 -1.71 0.55
C VAL A 59 -10.62 -1.22 -0.87
N ALA A 60 -10.05 -1.84 -1.91
CA ALA A 60 -10.37 -1.54 -3.31
C ALA A 60 -11.87 -1.52 -3.58
N GLU A 61 -12.62 -2.51 -3.04
CA GLU A 61 -14.08 -2.57 -3.16
C GLU A 61 -14.76 -1.32 -2.61
N THR A 62 -14.25 -0.75 -1.51
CA THR A 62 -14.87 0.41 -0.84
C THR A 62 -14.63 1.74 -1.54
N VAL A 63 -13.56 1.83 -2.34
CA VAL A 63 -13.13 3.07 -3.03
C VAL A 63 -13.14 2.97 -4.55
N GLY A 64 -13.53 1.81 -5.10
CA GLY A 64 -13.58 1.59 -6.54
C GLY A 64 -12.20 1.50 -7.20
N ALA A 65 -11.19 1.00 -6.49
CA ALA A 65 -9.83 0.92 -6.98
C ALA A 65 -9.58 -0.37 -7.78
N THR A 66 -8.63 -0.32 -8.73
CA THR A 66 -8.02 -1.51 -9.33
C THR A 66 -6.95 -2.07 -8.40
N VAL A 67 -6.99 -3.37 -8.11
CA VAL A 67 -6.02 -4.03 -7.24
C VAL A 67 -4.72 -4.33 -7.99
N VAL A 68 -3.58 -3.87 -7.47
CA VAL A 68 -2.23 -4.21 -7.96
C VAL A 68 -1.51 -5.03 -6.90
N ASP A 69 -1.19 -6.28 -7.21
CA ASP A 69 -0.54 -7.20 -6.25
C ASP A 69 0.38 -8.19 -6.97
N PRO A 70 1.52 -8.61 -6.42
CA PRO A 70 2.37 -9.64 -7.01
C PRO A 70 1.80 -11.06 -6.84
N ALA A 71 0.97 -11.31 -5.83
CA ALA A 71 0.44 -12.63 -5.46
C ALA A 71 -0.78 -13.01 -6.32
N ARG A 72 -0.61 -14.01 -7.19
CA ARG A 72 -1.69 -14.46 -8.11
C ARG A 72 -2.90 -14.99 -7.37
N GLY A 73 -2.71 -15.72 -6.27
CA GLY A 73 -3.79 -16.27 -5.46
C GLY A 73 -4.67 -15.19 -4.84
N MET A 74 -4.06 -14.07 -4.41
CA MET A 74 -4.78 -12.89 -3.92
C MET A 74 -5.60 -12.23 -5.03
N LEU A 75 -5.00 -11.99 -6.21
CA LEU A 75 -5.70 -11.40 -7.34
C LEU A 75 -6.86 -12.27 -7.85
N GLU A 76 -6.73 -13.59 -7.78
CA GLU A 76 -7.84 -14.51 -8.12
C GLU A 76 -9.02 -14.35 -7.16
N ARG A 77 -8.77 -14.04 -5.89
CA ARG A 77 -9.83 -13.74 -4.91
C ARG A 77 -10.48 -12.39 -5.21
N ALA A 78 -9.67 -11.34 -5.43
CA ALA A 78 -10.19 -10.03 -5.80
C ALA A 78 -11.11 -10.09 -7.04
N ARG A 79 -10.72 -10.87 -8.06
CA ARG A 79 -11.57 -11.10 -9.25
C ARG A 79 -12.90 -11.80 -8.92
N LYS A 80 -12.91 -12.73 -7.95
CA LYS A 80 -14.16 -13.39 -7.51
C LYS A 80 -15.12 -12.40 -6.82
N HIS A 81 -14.59 -11.32 -6.25
CA HIS A 81 -15.37 -10.19 -5.71
C HIS A 81 -15.74 -9.17 -6.80
N GLY A 82 -15.43 -9.42 -8.08
CA GLY A 82 -15.78 -8.55 -9.19
C GLY A 82 -14.83 -7.37 -9.41
N LEU A 83 -13.65 -7.37 -8.76
CA LEU A 83 -12.70 -6.28 -8.84
C LEU A 83 -11.78 -6.41 -10.07
N GLU A 84 -11.40 -5.27 -10.63
CA GLU A 84 -10.33 -5.20 -11.61
C GLU A 84 -8.97 -5.44 -10.91
N THR A 85 -8.10 -6.19 -11.60
CA THR A 85 -6.81 -6.57 -11.01
C THR A 85 -5.69 -6.54 -12.02
N VAL A 86 -4.54 -6.07 -11.59
CA VAL A 86 -3.29 -6.06 -12.37
C VAL A 86 -2.20 -6.77 -11.55
N GLN A 87 -1.50 -7.73 -12.15
CA GLN A 87 -0.34 -8.33 -11.49
C GLN A 87 0.87 -7.43 -11.67
N GLY A 88 1.46 -6.96 -10.55
CA GLY A 88 2.60 -6.05 -10.58
C GLY A 88 3.34 -6.00 -9.25
N SER A 89 4.55 -5.47 -9.28
CA SER A 89 5.36 -5.18 -8.09
C SER A 89 5.28 -3.70 -7.75
N ALA A 90 5.25 -3.37 -6.45
CA ALA A 90 5.31 -1.98 -5.99
C ALA A 90 6.62 -1.28 -6.39
N THR A 91 7.72 -2.03 -6.65
CA THR A 91 9.02 -1.49 -7.11
C THR A 91 9.09 -1.24 -8.61
N ASP A 92 8.09 -1.71 -9.39
CA ASP A 92 8.01 -1.57 -10.84
C ASP A 92 6.53 -1.68 -11.23
N LEU A 93 5.79 -0.59 -11.03
CA LEU A 93 4.35 -0.56 -11.28
C LEU A 93 4.06 -0.61 -12.78
N PRO A 94 3.17 -1.51 -13.25
CA PRO A 94 2.85 -1.67 -14.67
C PRO A 94 1.89 -0.56 -15.16
N HIS A 95 2.16 0.68 -14.78
CA HIS A 95 1.40 1.87 -15.12
C HIS A 95 2.34 2.93 -15.69
N PRO A 96 1.95 3.67 -16.75
CA PRO A 96 2.72 4.78 -17.27
C PRO A 96 2.87 5.91 -16.24
N ASP A 97 3.86 6.80 -16.47
CA ASP A 97 4.02 8.02 -15.70
C ASP A 97 2.75 8.88 -15.80
N GLY A 98 2.30 9.43 -14.66
CA GLY A 98 1.16 10.33 -14.63
C GLY A 98 -0.14 9.72 -15.20
N SER A 99 -0.41 8.44 -14.94
CA SER A 99 -1.55 7.72 -15.52
C SER A 99 -2.67 7.43 -14.52
N VAL A 100 -2.45 7.63 -13.22
CA VAL A 100 -3.44 7.38 -12.17
C VAL A 100 -3.67 8.63 -11.33
N ASP A 101 -4.89 8.80 -10.82
CA ASP A 101 -5.28 9.97 -10.03
C ASP A 101 -5.03 9.76 -8.55
N ALA A 102 -5.11 8.51 -8.10
CA ALA A 102 -4.80 8.15 -6.72
C ALA A 102 -4.15 6.77 -6.61
N VAL A 103 -3.24 6.65 -5.65
CA VAL A 103 -2.66 5.40 -5.19
C VAL A 103 -3.05 5.20 -3.73
N VAL A 104 -3.49 4.00 -3.38
CA VAL A 104 -3.87 3.60 -2.02
C VAL A 104 -3.00 2.43 -1.59
N VAL A 105 -2.50 2.47 -0.36
CA VAL A 105 -1.78 1.36 0.29
C VAL A 105 -2.34 1.22 1.70
N VAL A 106 -2.82 0.04 2.06
CA VAL A 106 -3.40 -0.24 3.38
C VAL A 106 -2.82 -1.54 3.93
N ASP A 107 -2.21 -1.46 5.12
CA ASP A 107 -1.63 -2.59 5.85
C ASP A 107 -0.70 -3.48 5.00
N ALA A 108 0.04 -2.87 4.09
CA ALA A 108 0.91 -3.56 3.15
C ALA A 108 2.30 -2.94 3.01
N PHE A 109 2.46 -1.63 3.28
CA PHE A 109 3.70 -0.91 3.03
C PHE A 109 4.88 -1.46 3.82
N HIS A 110 4.65 -1.91 5.07
CA HIS A 110 5.68 -2.51 5.92
C HIS A 110 6.28 -3.81 5.37
N HIS A 111 5.59 -4.47 4.43
CA HIS A 111 6.05 -5.66 3.73
C HIS A 111 6.76 -5.37 2.39
N PHE A 112 6.73 -4.11 1.93
CA PHE A 112 7.30 -3.80 0.62
C PHE A 112 8.83 -3.89 0.65
N PRO A 113 9.43 -4.56 -0.35
CA PRO A 113 10.88 -4.51 -0.53
C PRO A 113 11.26 -3.11 -1.00
N ASP A 114 12.42 -2.60 -0.54
CA ASP A 114 12.89 -1.27 -0.95
C ASP A 114 11.75 -0.22 -0.96
N GLN A 115 11.25 0.09 0.24
CA GLN A 115 10.11 0.99 0.45
C GLN A 115 10.29 2.36 -0.23
N ARG A 116 11.54 2.87 -0.27
CA ARG A 116 11.86 4.11 -0.97
C ARG A 116 11.58 3.99 -2.46
N ARG A 117 12.05 2.93 -3.11
CA ARG A 117 11.77 2.67 -4.52
C ARG A 117 10.28 2.50 -4.80
N CYS A 118 9.55 1.87 -3.88
CA CYS A 118 8.09 1.75 -4.00
C CYS A 118 7.41 3.12 -3.99
N LEU A 119 7.80 4.02 -3.08
CA LEU A 119 7.26 5.40 -3.04
C LEU A 119 7.60 6.19 -4.30
N GLU A 120 8.82 6.05 -4.84
CA GLU A 120 9.22 6.67 -6.11
C GLU A 120 8.34 6.20 -7.28
N GLU A 121 8.03 4.90 -7.36
CA GLU A 121 7.13 4.36 -8.38
C GLU A 121 5.69 4.86 -8.22
N MET A 122 5.18 4.92 -6.97
CA MET A 122 3.86 5.47 -6.70
C MET A 122 3.78 6.96 -7.08
N ALA A 123 4.79 7.75 -6.72
CA ALA A 123 4.87 9.16 -7.13
C ALA A 123 5.01 9.32 -8.65
N ARG A 124 5.73 8.41 -9.33
CA ARG A 124 5.89 8.42 -10.80
C ARG A 124 4.54 8.26 -11.51
N VAL A 125 3.74 7.27 -11.09
CA VAL A 125 2.48 6.95 -11.77
C VAL A 125 1.36 7.94 -11.50
N LEU A 126 1.44 8.72 -10.40
CA LEU A 126 0.46 9.77 -10.08
C LEU A 126 0.49 10.92 -11.09
N THR A 127 -0.69 11.41 -11.46
CA THR A 127 -0.88 12.69 -12.16
C THR A 127 -0.51 13.85 -11.24
N PRO A 128 -0.12 15.02 -11.76
CA PRO A 128 -0.07 16.26 -10.96
C PRO A 128 -1.43 16.52 -10.28
N GLY A 129 -1.41 16.96 -9.03
CA GLY A 129 -2.62 17.11 -8.19
C GLY A 129 -3.21 15.81 -7.65
N GLY A 130 -2.69 14.66 -8.09
CA GLY A 130 -3.11 13.34 -7.59
C GLY A 130 -2.55 13.03 -6.20
N VAL A 131 -3.08 12.00 -5.55
CA VAL A 131 -2.79 11.69 -4.14
C VAL A 131 -2.33 10.25 -3.92
N LEU A 132 -1.30 10.07 -3.09
CA LEU A 132 -0.95 8.79 -2.47
C LEU A 132 -1.51 8.76 -1.04
N VAL A 133 -2.29 7.74 -0.71
CA VAL A 133 -2.82 7.51 0.65
C VAL A 133 -2.21 6.23 1.22
N VAL A 134 -1.49 6.34 2.33
CA VAL A 134 -0.90 5.20 3.03
C VAL A 134 -1.51 5.08 4.42
N THR A 135 -2.14 3.95 4.70
CA THR A 135 -2.62 3.57 6.04
C THR A 135 -1.78 2.41 6.56
N GLU A 136 -1.18 2.59 7.73
CA GLU A 136 -0.24 1.65 8.33
C GLU A 136 -0.32 1.64 9.86
N PHE A 137 0.19 0.58 10.48
CA PHE A 137 0.36 0.51 11.92
C PHE A 137 1.50 1.43 12.39
N ASP A 138 1.20 2.31 13.36
CA ASP A 138 2.18 3.28 13.87
C ASP A 138 3.09 2.63 14.92
N ARG A 139 4.38 2.46 14.56
CA ARG A 139 5.41 1.98 15.49
C ARG A 139 5.67 2.92 16.68
N GLY A 140 5.20 4.15 16.65
CA GLY A 140 5.25 5.07 17.77
C GLY A 140 4.36 4.62 18.94
N THR A 141 3.31 3.84 18.65
CA THR A 141 2.40 3.28 19.65
C THR A 141 2.96 2.02 20.32
N ARG A 142 2.44 1.69 21.54
CA ARG A 142 2.84 0.45 22.22
C ARG A 142 2.40 -0.81 21.46
N LEU A 143 1.21 -0.76 20.85
CA LEU A 143 0.64 -1.87 20.09
C LEU A 143 1.38 -2.05 18.77
N GLY A 144 1.70 -0.97 18.04
CA GLY A 144 2.47 -1.04 16.80
C GLY A 144 3.87 -1.61 17.02
N ARG A 145 4.54 -1.24 18.13
CA ARG A 145 5.83 -1.88 18.50
C ARG A 145 5.69 -3.36 18.83
N ALA A 146 4.62 -3.75 19.52
CA ALA A 146 4.37 -5.16 19.83
C ALA A 146 4.11 -5.96 18.54
N LEU A 147 3.38 -5.38 17.59
CA LEU A 147 3.15 -5.97 16.27
C LEU A 147 4.48 -6.15 15.50
N GLU A 148 5.29 -5.08 15.39
CA GLU A 148 6.61 -5.14 14.73
C GLU A 148 7.49 -6.27 15.31
N ILE A 149 7.52 -6.40 16.65
CA ILE A 149 8.29 -7.46 17.33
C ILE A 149 7.70 -8.83 16.99
N SER A 150 6.37 -8.98 16.99
CA SER A 150 5.71 -10.26 16.72
C SER A 150 5.97 -10.74 15.29
N GLU A 151 5.93 -9.84 14.32
CA GLU A 151 6.22 -10.16 12.91
C GLU A 151 7.67 -10.60 12.70
N ARG A 152 8.61 -9.90 13.32
CA ARG A 152 10.03 -10.30 13.30
C ARG A 152 10.27 -11.68 13.91
N LEU A 153 9.53 -12.03 14.98
CA LEU A 153 9.64 -13.36 15.61
C LEU A 153 9.10 -14.50 14.70
N VAL A 154 8.14 -14.20 13.83
CA VAL A 154 7.62 -15.17 12.84
C VAL A 154 8.43 -15.15 11.53
N GLY A 155 9.43 -14.26 11.41
CA GLY A 155 10.36 -14.23 10.28
C GLY A 155 9.97 -13.28 9.14
N PHE A 156 9.04 -12.33 9.36
CA PHE A 156 8.79 -11.23 8.43
C PHE A 156 9.86 -10.14 8.62
N ASP A 157 10.35 -9.62 7.50
CA ASP A 157 11.28 -8.47 7.49
C ASP A 157 10.48 -7.17 7.33
N SER A 158 9.60 -6.91 8.29
CA SER A 158 8.67 -5.77 8.26
C SER A 158 9.35 -4.51 8.82
N SER A 159 9.18 -3.40 8.11
CA SER A 159 9.68 -2.09 8.50
C SER A 159 8.54 -1.09 8.65
N PHE A 160 8.21 -0.75 9.89
CA PHE A 160 7.13 0.18 10.21
C PHE A 160 7.65 1.60 10.42
N TYR A 161 6.81 2.59 10.15
CA TYR A 161 7.08 4.01 10.38
C TYR A 161 6.21 4.57 11.51
N THR A 162 6.59 5.75 12.01
CA THR A 162 5.66 6.66 12.68
C THR A 162 4.96 7.53 11.64
N ALA A 163 3.86 8.20 11.99
CA ALA A 163 3.19 9.12 11.09
C ALA A 163 4.14 10.19 10.54
N GLU A 164 4.99 10.77 11.42
CA GLU A 164 5.99 11.77 11.03
C GLU A 164 7.06 11.18 10.12
N GLY A 165 7.51 9.95 10.41
CA GLY A 165 8.51 9.25 9.60
C GLY A 165 7.98 8.95 8.20
N LEU A 166 6.73 8.49 8.09
CA LEU A 166 6.09 8.26 6.80
C LEU A 166 5.90 9.57 6.02
N GLY A 167 5.48 10.66 6.70
CA GLY A 167 5.39 11.98 6.09
C GLY A 167 6.73 12.45 5.51
N ALA A 168 7.84 12.24 6.24
CA ALA A 168 9.18 12.59 5.77
C ALA A 168 9.60 11.76 4.54
N GLU A 169 9.21 10.49 4.45
CA GLU A 169 9.47 9.66 3.27
C GLU A 169 8.65 10.11 2.06
N LEU A 170 7.39 10.53 2.26
CA LEU A 170 6.57 11.10 1.19
C LEU A 170 7.17 12.41 0.65
N ASP A 171 7.56 13.34 1.54
CA ASP A 171 8.25 14.58 1.17
C ASP A 171 9.53 14.31 0.37
N ALA A 172 10.30 13.33 0.80
CA ALA A 172 11.55 12.96 0.17
C ALA A 172 11.40 12.34 -1.24
N VAL A 173 10.20 11.92 -1.66
CA VAL A 173 9.88 11.52 -3.06
C VAL A 173 9.12 12.61 -3.83
N GLY A 174 9.02 13.82 -3.27
CA GLY A 174 8.41 14.99 -3.92
C GLY A 174 6.89 15.03 -3.82
N LEU A 175 6.32 14.40 -2.80
CA LEU A 175 4.89 14.52 -2.47
C LEU A 175 4.72 15.42 -1.25
N ASP A 176 3.75 16.33 -1.28
CA ASP A 176 3.40 17.17 -0.12
C ASP A 176 2.62 16.36 0.91
N PRO A 177 3.18 16.11 2.13
CA PRO A 177 2.56 15.21 3.10
C PRO A 177 1.47 15.88 3.93
N TYR A 178 0.36 15.17 4.13
CA TYR A 178 -0.78 15.57 4.97
C TYR A 178 -1.15 14.43 5.92
N PRO A 179 -0.94 14.56 7.22
CA PRO A 179 -1.44 13.61 8.21
C PRO A 179 -2.97 13.64 8.24
N ILE A 180 -3.61 12.50 8.07
CA ILE A 180 -5.08 12.37 8.03
C ILE A 180 -5.61 11.83 9.36
N GLU A 181 -4.92 10.81 9.90
CA GLU A 181 -5.33 10.17 11.14
C GLU A 181 -4.12 9.68 11.92
N TYR A 182 -4.20 9.80 13.25
CA TYR A 182 -3.19 9.31 14.19
C TYR A 182 -3.81 8.26 15.11
N GLY A 183 -3.09 7.19 15.40
CA GLY A 183 -3.57 6.15 16.31
C GLY A 183 -2.70 4.89 16.24
N PHE A 184 -3.29 3.75 16.58
CA PHE A 184 -2.65 2.45 16.37
C PHE A 184 -2.44 2.19 14.87
N GLU A 185 -3.46 2.50 14.06
CA GLU A 185 -3.33 2.73 12.62
C GLU A 185 -3.17 4.25 12.40
N THR A 186 -2.27 4.61 11.54
CA THR A 186 -2.06 5.98 11.08
C THR A 186 -2.29 6.09 9.59
N THR A 187 -2.86 7.20 9.14
CA THR A 187 -3.04 7.49 7.72
C THR A 187 -2.34 8.78 7.38
N VAL A 188 -1.44 8.71 6.41
CA VAL A 188 -0.77 9.88 5.83
C VAL A 188 -1.03 9.89 4.34
N ALA A 189 -1.41 11.04 3.82
CA ALA A 189 -1.56 11.24 2.38
C ALA A 189 -0.47 12.18 1.86
N GLY A 190 -0.09 12.04 0.58
CA GLY A 190 0.87 12.91 -0.09
C GLY A 190 0.31 13.35 -1.43
N ILE A 191 0.21 14.67 -1.67
CA ILE A 191 -0.21 15.24 -2.95
C ILE A 191 0.99 15.40 -3.86
N LYS A 192 0.86 15.01 -5.12
CA LYS A 192 1.87 15.30 -6.15
C LYS A 192 1.71 16.73 -6.63
N PRO A 193 2.70 17.61 -6.41
CA PRO A 193 2.66 19.00 -6.91
C PRO A 193 2.47 19.09 -8.43
N GLU A 194 1.94 20.25 -8.92
CA GLU A 194 1.84 20.55 -10.36
C GLU A 194 3.19 20.65 -11.08
#